data_aa3aa2b52e009eaf406b051ecbaf1eca
#
_entry.id   aa3aa2b52e009eaf406b051ecbaf1eca
#
_cell.length_a   1.000
_cell.length_b   1.000
_cell.length_c   1.000
_cell.angle_alpha   90.00
_cell.angle_beta   90.00
_cell.angle_gamma   90.00
#
_symmetry.space_group_name_H-M   'P 1'
#
loop_
_entity.id
_entity.type
_entity.pdbx_description
1 polymer ?
#
loop_
_entity_poly.entity_id
_entity_poly.type
_entity_poly.pdbx_seq_one_letter_code
_entity_poly.pdbx_strand_id
1 'polypeptide(L)'
;MRFQSWRSRASLLLAAGLLVAGALPAQAATFEILGGRSKTSGWRWADAAFLAAVGKAHPFTLGDHHLSWAPDAELGWIGPRPVTAQNVHENLTHPVWLAMGGARLSGFWRRAFFGFDLAYAKDRSDTLSSPYEFVSTLGWQGERYLIALRHISNASFHEPNLGETMLLVGVRF
;
A
#
# COMPACT_ATOMS: atom_id res chain seq x y z
N MET A 1 -25.88 7.32 -20.39
CA MET A 1 -25.53 7.16 -18.97
C MET A 1 -25.40 5.67 -18.67
N ARG A 2 -24.19 5.15 -18.47
CA ARG A 2 -23.93 3.73 -18.16
C ARG A 2 -23.46 3.61 -16.71
N PHE A 3 -24.38 3.29 -15.81
CA PHE A 3 -24.09 2.85 -14.43
C PHE A 3 -23.87 1.31 -14.41
N GLN A 4 -22.76 0.85 -14.94
CA GLN A 4 -22.45 -0.60 -14.91
C GLN A 4 -20.94 -0.79 -14.86
N SER A 5 -20.35 -0.78 -13.67
CA SER A 5 -19.03 -1.40 -13.50
C SER A 5 -18.51 -1.50 -12.04
N TRP A 6 -19.21 -0.94 -11.06
CA TRP A 6 -18.70 -0.97 -9.67
C TRP A 6 -18.80 -2.35 -9.00
N ARG A 7 -19.85 -3.10 -9.31
CA ARG A 7 -20.10 -4.42 -8.67
C ARG A 7 -19.11 -5.51 -9.09
N SER A 8 -18.62 -5.50 -10.33
CA SER A 8 -17.68 -6.51 -10.83
C SER A 8 -16.24 -6.29 -10.33
N ARG A 9 -15.87 -5.09 -9.95
CA ARG A 9 -14.50 -4.76 -9.49
C ARG A 9 -14.28 -5.08 -8.02
N ALA A 10 -15.31 -4.92 -7.19
CA ALA A 10 -15.26 -5.34 -5.78
C ALA A 10 -15.14 -6.87 -5.63
N SER A 11 -15.76 -7.64 -6.53
CA SER A 11 -15.68 -9.11 -6.51
C SER A 11 -14.29 -9.63 -6.89
N LEU A 12 -13.55 -8.95 -7.76
CA LEU A 12 -12.17 -9.30 -8.14
C LEU A 12 -11.17 -9.03 -7.00
N LEU A 13 -11.36 -7.98 -6.22
CA LEU A 13 -10.54 -7.67 -5.03
C LEU A 13 -10.73 -8.72 -3.93
N LEU A 14 -11.97 -9.18 -3.72
CA LEU A 14 -12.25 -10.26 -2.76
C LEU A 14 -11.62 -11.60 -3.19
N ALA A 15 -11.65 -11.92 -4.49
CA ALA A 15 -11.08 -13.17 -5.00
C ALA A 15 -9.54 -13.17 -4.99
N ALA A 16 -8.90 -12.04 -5.28
CA ALA A 16 -7.45 -11.91 -5.22
C ALA A 16 -6.93 -11.93 -3.77
N GLY A 17 -7.66 -11.32 -2.82
CA GLY A 17 -7.34 -11.38 -1.39
C GLY A 17 -7.37 -12.80 -0.82
N LEU A 18 -8.29 -13.63 -1.30
CA LEU A 18 -8.38 -15.05 -0.91
C LEU A 18 -7.21 -15.91 -1.44
N LEU A 19 -6.64 -15.56 -2.60
CA LEU A 19 -5.49 -16.28 -3.18
C LEU A 19 -4.16 -15.96 -2.47
N VAL A 20 -3.98 -14.72 -2.01
CA VAL A 20 -2.79 -14.32 -1.22
C VAL A 20 -2.86 -14.91 0.19
N ALA A 21 -4.05 -14.99 0.79
CA ALA A 21 -4.25 -15.62 2.10
C ALA A 21 -3.94 -17.12 2.11
N GLY A 22 -4.10 -17.82 0.97
CA GLY A 22 -3.76 -19.24 0.85
C GLY A 22 -2.27 -19.56 0.78
N ALA A 23 -1.41 -18.58 0.55
CA ALA A 23 0.05 -18.75 0.46
C ALA A 23 0.78 -18.52 1.79
N LEU A 24 0.12 -17.89 2.76
CA LEU A 24 0.66 -17.74 4.12
C LEU A 24 0.17 -18.94 4.97
N PRO A 25 1.04 -19.53 5.81
CA PRO A 25 0.59 -20.56 6.74
C PRO A 25 -0.52 -19.95 7.60
N ALA A 26 -1.68 -20.58 7.58
CA ALA A 26 -2.95 -20.08 8.16
C ALA A 26 -2.93 -19.82 9.68
N GLN A 27 -1.80 -20.02 10.34
CA GLN A 27 -1.61 -19.82 11.77
C GLN A 27 -1.09 -18.40 12.04
N ALA A 28 -2.01 -17.51 12.40
CA ALA A 28 -1.77 -16.17 12.94
C ALA A 28 -1.42 -15.04 11.95
N ALA A 29 -2.00 -15.01 10.75
CA ALA A 29 -2.01 -13.81 9.94
C ALA A 29 -3.08 -12.82 10.43
N THR A 30 -2.74 -11.56 10.55
CA THR A 30 -3.68 -10.45 10.75
C THR A 30 -4.03 -9.86 9.39
N PHE A 31 -5.32 -9.76 9.09
CA PHE A 31 -5.77 -9.09 7.89
C PHE A 31 -6.10 -7.63 8.17
N GLU A 32 -5.77 -6.76 7.23
CA GLU A 32 -6.00 -5.34 7.36
C GLU A 32 -6.64 -4.81 6.07
N ILE A 33 -7.65 -3.96 6.22
CA ILE A 33 -8.24 -3.20 5.12
C ILE A 33 -7.94 -1.73 5.40
N LEU A 34 -7.26 -1.08 4.46
CA LEU A 34 -6.88 0.32 4.57
C LEU A 34 -7.53 1.12 3.45
N GLY A 35 -7.92 2.34 3.76
CA GLY A 35 -8.40 3.31 2.79
C GLY A 35 -7.89 4.69 3.13
N GLY A 36 -7.77 5.54 2.12
CA GLY A 36 -7.29 6.90 2.35
C GLY A 36 -7.11 7.71 1.08
N ARG A 37 -6.30 8.75 1.20
CA ARG A 37 -6.01 9.68 0.13
C ARG A 37 -4.54 9.67 -0.19
N SER A 38 -4.24 9.50 -1.47
CA SER A 38 -2.91 9.63 -2.04
C SER A 38 -2.71 10.99 -2.68
N LYS A 39 -1.50 11.51 -2.60
CA LYS A 39 -1.07 12.77 -3.17
C LYS A 39 0.23 12.58 -3.93
N THR A 40 0.28 13.10 -5.13
CA THR A 40 1.53 13.25 -5.90
C THR A 40 2.04 14.69 -5.88
N SER A 41 3.19 14.97 -6.47
CA SER A 41 3.67 16.34 -6.72
C SER A 41 2.57 17.12 -7.47
N GLY A 42 2.48 18.43 -7.27
CA GLY A 42 1.42 19.25 -7.88
C GLY A 42 0.07 19.23 -7.14
N TRP A 43 -0.01 18.69 -5.92
CA TRP A 43 -1.18 18.73 -5.02
C TRP A 43 -2.43 18.01 -5.54
N ARG A 44 -2.26 17.02 -6.41
CA ARG A 44 -3.40 16.22 -6.89
C ARG A 44 -3.64 15.02 -5.99
N TRP A 45 -4.91 14.85 -5.66
CA TRP A 45 -5.36 13.80 -4.77
C TRP A 45 -6.05 12.68 -5.55
N ALA A 46 -5.82 11.45 -5.13
CA ALA A 46 -6.56 10.27 -5.53
C ALA A 46 -7.03 9.50 -4.30
N ASP A 47 -8.04 8.68 -4.48
CA ASP A 47 -8.41 7.68 -3.48
C ASP A 47 -7.42 6.52 -3.55
N ALA A 48 -7.12 5.91 -2.40
CA ALA A 48 -6.28 4.73 -2.30
C ALA A 48 -6.91 3.70 -1.37
N ALA A 49 -6.75 2.42 -1.72
CA ALA A 49 -7.23 1.32 -0.90
C ALA A 49 -6.24 0.15 -0.95
N PHE A 50 -6.06 -0.53 0.18
CA PHE A 50 -5.16 -1.67 0.32
C PHE A 50 -5.81 -2.78 1.13
N LEU A 51 -5.46 -4.00 0.78
CA LEU A 51 -5.75 -5.21 1.54
C LEU A 51 -4.41 -5.84 1.91
N ALA A 52 -4.13 -5.94 3.20
CA ALA A 52 -2.88 -6.48 3.73
C ALA A 52 -3.11 -7.78 4.50
N ALA A 53 -2.12 -8.66 4.44
CA ALA A 53 -1.97 -9.84 5.27
C ALA A 53 -0.61 -9.75 5.97
N VAL A 54 -0.64 -9.55 7.28
CA VAL A 54 0.55 -9.44 8.14
C VAL A 54 0.74 -10.76 8.86
N GLY A 55 1.87 -11.39 8.63
CA GLY A 55 2.19 -12.68 9.23
C GLY A 55 2.54 -12.59 10.71
N LYS A 56 2.95 -13.72 11.27
CA LYS A 56 3.36 -13.82 12.67
C LYS A 56 4.55 -12.92 12.96
N ALA A 57 4.49 -12.22 14.09
CA ALA A 57 5.60 -11.42 14.58
C ALA A 57 6.73 -12.31 15.13
N HIS A 58 7.96 -12.01 14.74
CA HIS A 58 9.18 -12.68 15.18
C HIS A 58 9.99 -11.71 16.05
N PRO A 59 10.07 -11.92 17.36
CA PRO A 59 10.82 -11.06 18.26
C PRO A 59 12.33 -11.22 18.07
N PHE A 60 13.07 -10.14 18.23
CA PHE A 60 14.53 -10.13 18.29
C PHE A 60 15.02 -8.96 19.16
N THR A 61 16.29 -8.99 19.55
CA THR A 61 16.89 -7.94 20.38
C THR A 61 18.03 -7.28 19.59
N LEU A 62 18.05 -5.96 19.58
CA LEU A 62 19.12 -5.15 19.02
C LEU A 62 19.59 -4.15 20.08
N GLY A 63 20.76 -4.37 20.67
CA GLY A 63 21.19 -3.65 21.87
C GLY A 63 20.20 -3.84 23.01
N ASP A 64 19.69 -2.75 23.58
CA ASP A 64 18.69 -2.77 24.65
C ASP A 64 17.24 -2.73 24.16
N HIS A 65 17.04 -2.78 22.83
CA HIS A 65 15.71 -2.69 22.23
C HIS A 65 15.13 -4.08 21.93
N HIS A 66 13.93 -4.33 22.46
CA HIS A 66 13.12 -5.51 22.10
C HIS A 66 12.24 -5.17 20.91
N LEU A 67 12.64 -5.64 19.75
CA LEU A 67 11.99 -5.40 18.47
C LEU A 67 11.25 -6.65 17.99
N SER A 68 10.36 -6.49 17.05
CA SER A 68 9.80 -7.62 16.30
C SER A 68 9.62 -7.25 14.83
N TRP A 69 9.81 -8.23 13.96
CA TRP A 69 9.48 -8.11 12.55
C TRP A 69 8.39 -9.11 12.18
N ALA A 70 7.59 -8.78 11.18
CA ALA A 70 6.57 -9.67 10.62
C ALA A 70 6.61 -9.57 9.09
N PRO A 71 6.50 -10.69 8.36
CA PRO A 71 6.32 -10.63 6.92
C PRO A 71 4.98 -9.97 6.60
N ASP A 72 4.93 -9.31 5.45
CA ASP A 72 3.81 -8.49 5.03
C ASP A 72 3.57 -8.70 3.53
N ALA A 73 2.32 -8.85 3.12
CA ALA A 73 1.91 -8.95 1.74
C ALA A 73 0.63 -8.16 1.52
N GLU A 74 0.61 -7.33 0.48
CA GLU A 74 -0.51 -6.43 0.24
C GLU A 74 -0.93 -6.39 -1.23
N LEU A 75 -2.22 -6.11 -1.44
CA LEU A 75 -2.77 -5.69 -2.73
C LEU A 75 -3.26 -4.26 -2.60
N GLY A 76 -2.85 -3.41 -3.52
CA GLY A 76 -3.15 -1.98 -3.51
C GLY A 76 -3.86 -1.51 -4.78
N TRP A 77 -4.63 -0.46 -4.61
CA TRP A 77 -5.26 0.28 -5.69
C TRP A 77 -5.15 1.77 -5.41
N ILE A 78 -4.71 2.52 -6.43
CA ILE A 78 -4.69 3.99 -6.42
C ILE A 78 -5.59 4.45 -7.56
N GLY A 79 -6.55 5.31 -7.25
CA GLY A 79 -7.54 5.80 -8.19
C GLY A 79 -6.96 6.75 -9.24
N PRO A 80 -7.67 6.93 -10.36
CA PRO A 80 -7.30 7.90 -11.37
C PRO A 80 -7.48 9.33 -10.86
N ARG A 81 -6.72 10.25 -11.46
CA ARG A 81 -6.85 11.70 -11.24
C ARG A 81 -7.29 12.38 -12.53
N PRO A 82 -8.12 13.44 -12.45
CA PRO A 82 -8.43 14.23 -13.62
C PRO A 82 -7.18 14.95 -14.11
N VAL A 83 -6.88 14.82 -15.41
CA VAL A 83 -5.83 15.57 -16.09
C VAL A 83 -6.42 16.88 -16.54
N THR A 84 -5.83 18.01 -16.16
CA THR A 84 -6.17 19.32 -16.69
C THR A 84 -5.27 19.67 -17.86
N ALA A 85 -5.70 20.55 -18.77
CA ALA A 85 -4.91 20.97 -19.92
C ALA A 85 -3.52 21.54 -19.59
N GLN A 86 -3.30 21.97 -18.36
CA GLN A 86 -2.03 22.50 -17.87
C GLN A 86 -1.02 21.40 -17.48
N ASN A 87 -1.42 20.13 -17.51
CA ASN A 87 -0.67 19.00 -16.95
C ASN A 87 -0.61 17.83 -17.96
N VAL A 88 -0.29 18.13 -19.20
CA VAL A 88 -0.33 17.19 -20.34
C VAL A 88 0.69 16.05 -20.20
N HIS A 89 1.67 16.17 -19.29
CA HIS A 89 2.75 15.21 -19.14
C HIS A 89 2.48 14.09 -18.12
N GLU A 90 1.36 14.14 -17.41
CA GLU A 90 1.08 13.16 -16.35
C GLU A 90 -0.04 12.20 -16.75
N ASN A 91 0.33 10.96 -17.04
CA ASN A 91 -0.64 9.89 -17.29
C ASN A 91 -1.23 9.39 -15.96
N LEU A 92 -2.20 10.14 -15.44
CA LEU A 92 -2.91 9.84 -14.19
C LEU A 92 -4.37 9.40 -14.42
N THR A 93 -4.75 9.17 -15.67
CA THR A 93 -6.15 8.91 -16.05
C THR A 93 -6.61 7.48 -15.75
N HIS A 94 -5.66 6.59 -15.44
CA HIS A 94 -5.94 5.19 -15.15
C HIS A 94 -5.62 4.87 -13.68
N PRO A 95 -6.35 3.93 -13.07
CA PRO A 95 -5.99 3.44 -11.75
C PRO A 95 -4.72 2.60 -11.82
N VAL A 96 -3.90 2.66 -10.79
CA VAL A 96 -2.72 1.78 -10.63
C VAL A 96 -3.06 0.67 -9.64
N TRP A 97 -2.77 -0.57 -10.04
CA TRP A 97 -2.87 -1.76 -9.21
C TRP A 97 -1.47 -2.18 -8.76
N LEU A 98 -1.36 -2.53 -7.49
CA LEU A 98 -0.11 -2.90 -6.84
C LEU A 98 -0.24 -4.28 -6.20
N ALA A 99 0.81 -5.08 -6.34
CA ALA A 99 1.05 -6.25 -5.50
C ALA A 99 2.36 -6.02 -4.77
N MET A 100 2.36 -6.12 -3.44
CA MET A 100 3.50 -5.75 -2.60
C MET A 100 3.84 -6.87 -1.64
N GLY A 101 5.12 -6.95 -1.29
CA GLY A 101 5.58 -7.86 -0.25
C GLY A 101 6.85 -7.35 0.40
N GLY A 102 6.95 -7.59 1.69
CA GLY A 102 8.06 -7.08 2.49
C GLY A 102 7.99 -7.49 3.94
N ALA A 103 8.34 -6.56 4.81
CA ALA A 103 8.36 -6.78 6.24
C ALA A 103 8.00 -5.52 7.02
N ARG A 104 7.36 -5.73 8.14
CA ARG A 104 6.97 -4.71 9.11
C ARG A 104 7.80 -4.86 10.38
N LEU A 105 8.46 -3.79 10.81
CA LEU A 105 9.22 -3.69 12.06
C LEU A 105 8.37 -2.96 13.11
N SER A 106 8.33 -3.48 14.34
CA SER A 106 7.64 -2.87 15.49
C SER A 106 8.45 -3.04 16.77
N GLY A 107 7.98 -2.41 17.86
CA GLY A 107 8.66 -2.49 19.15
C GLY A 107 9.65 -1.34 19.42
N PHE A 108 9.98 -0.51 18.46
CA PHE A 108 10.88 0.62 18.62
C PHE A 108 10.24 1.82 19.35
N TRP A 109 8.94 1.96 19.27
CA TRP A 109 8.19 2.99 19.98
C TRP A 109 6.71 2.59 20.15
N ARG A 110 6.31 2.25 21.37
CA ARG A 110 4.92 1.92 21.73
C ARG A 110 4.24 1.03 20.67
N ARG A 111 3.19 1.54 19.99
CA ARG A 111 2.40 0.88 18.96
C ARG A 111 2.78 1.30 17.53
N ALA A 112 3.89 2.02 17.38
CA ALA A 112 4.38 2.39 16.06
C ALA A 112 4.94 1.18 15.32
N PHE A 113 4.84 1.22 13.99
CA PHE A 113 5.50 0.28 13.11
C PHE A 113 6.10 1.00 11.91
N PHE A 114 7.13 0.39 11.34
CA PHE A 114 7.72 0.78 10.07
C PHE A 114 7.65 -0.43 9.13
N GLY A 115 7.04 -0.24 7.95
CA GLY A 115 6.99 -1.22 6.88
C GLY A 115 7.90 -0.83 5.74
N PHE A 116 8.54 -1.84 5.13
CA PHE A 116 9.26 -1.68 3.89
C PHE A 116 8.94 -2.84 2.96
N ASP A 117 8.41 -2.50 1.75
CA ASP A 117 7.96 -3.47 0.77
C ASP A 117 8.51 -3.15 -0.61
N LEU A 118 8.62 -4.18 -1.42
CA LEU A 118 8.79 -4.08 -2.85
C LEU A 118 7.42 -4.28 -3.51
N ALA A 119 7.02 -3.34 -4.34
CA ALA A 119 5.76 -3.38 -5.07
C ALA A 119 5.99 -3.67 -6.55
N TYR A 120 5.09 -4.44 -7.14
CA TYR A 120 4.91 -4.55 -8.58
C TYR A 120 3.68 -3.74 -8.99
N ALA A 121 3.88 -2.76 -9.89
CA ALA A 121 2.82 -1.94 -10.45
C ALA A 121 2.42 -2.48 -11.84
N LYS A 122 1.14 -2.87 -12.00
CA LYS A 122 0.64 -3.41 -13.26
C LYS A 122 0.49 -2.31 -14.31
N ASP A 123 -0.16 -1.20 -13.93
CA ASP A 123 -0.43 -0.08 -14.84
C ASP A 123 0.41 1.12 -14.40
N ARG A 124 1.40 1.48 -15.21
CA ARG A 124 2.34 2.56 -14.89
C ARG A 124 1.71 3.93 -15.14
N SER A 125 2.13 4.89 -14.35
CA SER A 125 1.77 6.30 -14.49
C SER A 125 3.02 7.16 -14.32
N ASP A 126 2.93 8.46 -14.56
CA ASP A 126 4.07 9.35 -14.33
C ASP A 126 4.46 9.47 -12.85
N THR A 127 3.60 9.05 -11.94
CA THR A 127 3.89 8.99 -10.51
C THR A 127 4.57 7.70 -10.10
N LEU A 128 4.22 6.59 -10.74
CA LEU A 128 4.78 5.25 -10.53
C LEU A 128 5.18 4.71 -11.89
N SER A 129 6.33 5.16 -12.37
CA SER A 129 6.77 4.98 -13.76
C SER A 129 7.50 3.66 -13.98
N SER A 130 7.95 3.01 -12.92
CA SER A 130 8.60 1.71 -12.95
C SER A 130 7.59 0.57 -12.72
N PRO A 131 7.83 -0.64 -13.24
CA PRO A 131 7.08 -1.82 -12.83
C PRO A 131 7.39 -2.23 -11.38
N TYR A 132 8.51 -1.81 -10.83
CA TYR A 132 8.93 -2.09 -9.45
C TYR A 132 9.11 -0.79 -8.69
N GLU A 133 8.47 -0.72 -7.53
CA GLU A 133 8.46 0.46 -6.67
C GLU A 133 8.83 0.05 -5.24
N PHE A 134 9.52 0.94 -4.52
CA PHE A 134 9.76 0.81 -3.10
C PHE A 134 8.63 1.46 -2.31
N VAL A 135 8.20 0.79 -1.28
CA VAL A 135 7.12 1.26 -0.41
C VAL A 135 7.65 1.40 1.00
N SER A 136 7.57 2.59 1.55
CA SER A 136 7.89 2.87 2.95
C SER A 136 6.63 3.27 3.68
N THR A 137 6.35 2.63 4.80
CA THR A 137 5.15 2.89 5.61
C THR A 137 5.56 3.16 7.05
N LEU A 138 5.13 4.29 7.60
CA LEU A 138 5.23 4.58 9.02
C LEU A 138 3.82 4.66 9.59
N GLY A 139 3.52 3.87 10.60
CA GLY A 139 2.17 3.82 11.13
C GLY A 139 2.10 3.61 12.63
N TRP A 140 0.90 3.75 13.14
CA TRP A 140 0.50 3.41 14.47
C TRP A 140 -0.65 2.39 14.42
N GLN A 141 -0.54 1.31 15.19
CA GLN A 141 -1.52 0.22 15.17
C GLN A 141 -2.12 0.01 16.57
N GLY A 142 -3.45 0.07 16.64
CA GLY A 142 -4.23 -0.36 17.80
C GLY A 142 -4.59 -1.84 17.71
N GLU A 143 -5.56 -2.25 18.51
CA GLU A 143 -6.08 -3.62 18.46
C GLU A 143 -6.90 -3.86 17.18
N ARG A 144 -7.74 -2.89 16.80
CA ARG A 144 -8.67 -3.00 15.67
C ARG A 144 -8.45 -1.94 14.60
N TYR A 145 -7.74 -0.86 14.89
CA TYR A 145 -7.57 0.27 14.00
C TYR A 145 -6.10 0.58 13.79
N LEU A 146 -5.79 1.09 12.62
CA LEU A 146 -4.45 1.61 12.31
C LEU A 146 -4.56 2.90 11.52
N ILE A 147 -3.52 3.72 11.61
CA ILE A 147 -3.27 4.88 10.77
C ILE A 147 -1.84 4.79 10.25
N ALA A 148 -1.64 5.12 8.98
CA ALA A 148 -0.32 5.03 8.37
C ALA A 148 -0.08 6.17 7.38
N LEU A 149 1.15 6.67 7.36
CA LEU A 149 1.72 7.47 6.30
C LEU A 149 2.57 6.53 5.43
N ARG A 150 2.27 6.49 4.13
CA ARG A 150 2.94 5.63 3.15
C ARG A 150 3.53 6.47 2.04
N HIS A 151 4.72 6.12 1.60
CA HIS A 151 5.35 6.67 0.40
C HIS A 151 5.73 5.54 -0.55
N ILE A 152 5.43 5.73 -1.84
CA ILE A 152 5.75 4.79 -2.92
C ILE A 152 6.56 5.54 -3.96
N SER A 153 7.72 5.01 -4.35
CA SER A 153 8.56 5.57 -5.40
C SER A 153 9.58 4.53 -5.88
N ASN A 154 10.13 4.74 -7.06
CA ASN A 154 11.20 3.88 -7.59
C ASN A 154 12.61 4.39 -7.25
N ALA A 155 12.76 5.31 -6.28
CA ALA A 155 14.04 5.93 -5.91
C ALA A 155 14.81 6.56 -7.08
N SER A 156 14.10 7.08 -8.07
CA SER A 156 14.66 7.68 -9.31
C SER A 156 15.44 6.70 -10.20
N PHE A 157 15.21 5.40 -10.08
CA PHE A 157 15.75 4.44 -11.04
C PHE A 157 15.11 4.53 -12.43
N HIS A 158 13.93 5.15 -12.51
CA HIS A 158 13.20 5.35 -13.75
C HIS A 158 12.44 6.69 -13.70
N GLU A 159 12.61 7.51 -14.73
CA GLU A 159 11.92 8.81 -14.85
C GLU A 159 10.67 8.72 -15.75
N PRO A 160 9.64 9.57 -15.52
CA PRO A 160 9.51 10.50 -14.40
C PRO A 160 9.10 9.76 -13.13
N ASN A 161 9.68 10.12 -11.97
CA ASN A 161 9.34 9.54 -10.68
C ASN A 161 8.79 10.61 -9.74
N LEU A 162 7.51 10.90 -9.85
CA LEU A 162 6.84 11.90 -8.98
C LEU A 162 6.49 11.34 -7.61
N GLY A 163 6.42 10.01 -7.49
CA GLY A 163 6.06 9.30 -6.26
C GLY A 163 4.62 9.54 -5.79
N GLU A 164 4.20 8.72 -4.86
CA GLU A 164 2.90 8.78 -4.20
C GLU A 164 3.08 8.83 -2.70
N THR A 165 2.50 9.84 -2.06
CA THR A 165 2.46 9.91 -0.59
C THR A 165 1.00 9.87 -0.14
N MET A 166 0.68 9.01 0.81
CA MET A 166 -0.71 8.79 1.21
C MET A 166 -0.87 8.68 2.72
N LEU A 167 -2.00 9.19 3.19
CA LEU A 167 -2.49 8.97 4.54
C LEU A 167 -3.60 7.91 4.48
N LEU A 168 -3.40 6.85 5.24
CA LEU A 168 -4.28 5.68 5.28
C LEU A 168 -4.83 5.48 6.68
N VAL A 169 -6.10 5.09 6.76
CA VAL A 169 -6.73 4.56 7.98
C VAL A 169 -7.26 3.17 7.68
N GLY A 170 -7.25 2.29 8.66
CA GLY A 170 -7.66 0.92 8.42
C GLY A 170 -8.22 0.21 9.64
N VAL A 171 -8.77 -0.96 9.36
CA VAL A 171 -9.26 -1.92 10.35
C VAL A 171 -8.49 -3.23 10.24
N ARG A 172 -8.34 -3.90 11.38
CA ARG A 172 -7.60 -5.16 11.55
C ARG A 172 -8.55 -6.24 12.05
N PHE A 173 -8.34 -7.48 11.59
CA PHE A 173 -9.14 -8.67 11.93
C PHE A 173 -8.27 -9.80 12.43
#